data_5f5f361700460ab6049c4f8ce67562ea
#
_entry.id   5f5f361700460ab6049c4f8ce67562ea
#
_cell.length_a   1.000
_cell.length_b   1.000
_cell.length_c   1.000
_cell.angle_alpha   90.00
_cell.angle_beta   90.00
_cell.angle_gamma   90.00
#
_symmetry.space_group_name_H-M   'P 1'
#
loop_
_entity.id
_entity.type
_entity.pdbx_description
1 polymer ?
#
loop_
_entity_poly.entity_id
_entity_poly.type
_entity_poly.pdbx_seq_one_letter_code
_entity_poly.pdbx_strand_id
1 'polypeptide(L)'
;MSSFDEKIVLDILEKVSKSVVNISIIKHVHSMFYQVVPVKGMGSGTIIDPKGYILTNNHVIGGAEKIAVTLWNGEILEGRPAGLCTVHDIAVVKVDKEKLPAAELGDSDDLRVGQRVYAIGNPFGLTGGPTVTSGVVSAVKRTIESENEMLENLVQTDAAINPGNSGGPLVNLEGKVVALSTAIIPFAQGIGFAIPINSAKECAAEIIKGKVYARPWLGIIGLSITEEIARYYDLPAESGVLVTRIAEGSPADDVGIVAGDIIARMNDTEISRIEDLVKEIHNRKVGEKVRVLVIRRGKEHYFEVALSRMP
;
A
#
# COMPACT_ATOMS: atom_id res chain seq x y z
N MET A 1 -32.24 9.01 1.13
CA MET A 1 -32.15 8.03 2.23
C MET A 1 -33.32 8.27 3.16
N SER A 2 -34.00 7.20 3.63
CA SER A 2 -35.01 7.36 4.68
C SER A 2 -34.32 7.67 6.02
N SER A 3 -35.05 8.24 7.01
CA SER A 3 -34.50 8.50 8.35
C SER A 3 -34.04 7.20 9.04
N PHE A 4 -34.60 6.07 8.65
CA PHE A 4 -34.21 4.75 9.14
C PHE A 4 -32.83 4.33 8.58
N ASP A 5 -32.56 4.58 7.29
CA ASP A 5 -31.26 4.24 6.66
C ASP A 5 -30.13 5.08 7.26
N GLU A 6 -30.37 6.34 7.57
CA GLU A 6 -29.38 7.23 8.18
C GLU A 6 -29.00 6.75 9.58
N LYS A 7 -29.97 6.35 10.40
CA LYS A 7 -29.72 5.83 11.75
C LYS A 7 -28.82 4.59 11.72
N ILE A 8 -29.05 3.66 10.80
CA ILE A 8 -28.21 2.46 10.65
C ILE A 8 -26.76 2.85 10.35
N VAL A 9 -26.57 3.82 9.44
CA VAL A 9 -25.22 4.29 9.10
C VAL A 9 -24.54 4.95 10.31
N LEU A 10 -25.24 5.78 11.08
CA LEU A 10 -24.69 6.41 12.27
C LEU A 10 -24.28 5.37 13.33
N ASP A 11 -25.11 4.36 13.59
CA ASP A 11 -24.80 3.28 14.53
C ASP A 11 -23.55 2.48 14.11
N ILE A 12 -23.41 2.23 12.80
CA ILE A 12 -22.23 1.55 12.22
C ILE A 12 -20.98 2.43 12.41
N LEU A 13 -21.05 3.70 12.08
CA LEU A 13 -19.91 4.62 12.20
C LEU A 13 -19.48 4.79 13.66
N GLU A 14 -20.42 4.88 14.59
CA GLU A 14 -20.13 4.94 16.03
C GLU A 14 -19.38 3.68 16.49
N LYS A 15 -19.82 2.50 16.05
CA LYS A 15 -19.18 1.24 16.36
C LYS A 15 -17.74 1.18 15.82
N VAL A 16 -17.55 1.50 14.54
CA VAL A 16 -16.22 1.44 13.88
C VAL A 16 -15.29 2.51 14.45
N SER A 17 -15.79 3.69 14.78
CA SER A 17 -14.98 4.77 15.37
C SER A 17 -14.24 4.35 16.65
N LYS A 18 -14.78 3.39 17.41
CA LYS A 18 -14.11 2.85 18.61
C LYS A 18 -12.84 2.05 18.27
N SER A 19 -12.69 1.55 17.05
CA SER A 19 -11.49 0.87 16.58
C SER A 19 -10.43 1.81 16.01
N VAL A 20 -10.75 3.12 15.85
CA VAL A 20 -9.83 4.11 15.29
C VAL A 20 -9.07 4.82 16.41
N VAL A 21 -7.76 4.85 16.28
CA VAL A 21 -6.84 5.42 17.26
C VAL A 21 -6.05 6.59 16.67
N ASN A 22 -5.61 7.51 17.55
CA ASN A 22 -4.55 8.44 17.19
C ASN A 22 -3.19 7.78 17.42
N ILE A 23 -2.26 8.01 16.50
CA ILE A 23 -0.85 7.61 16.63
C ILE A 23 -0.02 8.89 16.65
N SER A 24 0.67 9.12 17.76
CA SER A 24 1.62 10.21 17.91
C SER A 24 3.04 9.65 18.04
N ILE A 25 3.98 10.26 17.33
CA ILE A 25 5.38 9.82 17.35
C ILE A 25 6.33 10.94 17.75
N ILE A 26 7.48 10.54 18.25
CA ILE A 26 8.65 11.40 18.41
C ILE A 26 9.77 10.76 17.61
N LYS A 27 10.37 11.53 16.71
CA LYS A 27 11.58 11.15 15.97
C LYS A 27 12.61 12.27 16.06
N HIS A 28 13.86 11.92 16.03
CA HIS A 28 14.95 12.89 15.98
C HIS A 28 15.43 13.09 14.55
N VAL A 29 15.53 14.34 14.12
CA VAL A 29 16.06 14.70 12.80
C VAL A 29 17.29 15.60 12.98
N HIS A 30 18.26 15.45 12.07
CA HIS A 30 19.42 16.36 12.04
C HIS A 30 18.98 17.66 11.36
N SER A 31 19.14 18.77 12.05
CA SER A 31 18.95 20.11 11.47
C SER A 31 20.07 20.42 10.48
N MET A 32 19.90 21.47 9.65
CA MET A 32 20.98 21.98 8.77
C MET A 32 22.27 22.34 9.51
N PHE A 33 22.23 22.51 10.84
CA PHE A 33 23.38 22.79 11.69
C PHE A 33 23.90 21.54 12.44
N TYR A 34 23.60 20.32 11.98
CA TYR A 34 23.96 19.05 12.62
C TYR A 34 23.44 18.86 14.05
N GLN A 35 22.48 19.66 14.48
CA GLN A 35 21.84 19.49 15.77
C GLN A 35 20.70 18.45 15.67
N VAL A 36 20.62 17.56 16.63
CA VAL A 36 19.51 16.60 16.74
C VAL A 36 18.32 17.30 17.36
N VAL A 37 17.22 17.42 16.61
CA VAL A 37 15.99 18.09 17.08
C VAL A 37 14.85 17.06 17.11
N PRO A 38 14.08 16.98 18.23
CA PRO A 38 12.90 16.14 18.27
C PRO A 38 11.77 16.74 17.41
N VAL A 39 11.23 15.95 16.50
CA VAL A 39 10.06 16.31 15.68
C VAL A 39 8.90 15.40 16.07
N LYS A 40 7.74 16.01 16.29
CA LYS A 40 6.50 15.29 16.54
C LYS A 40 5.79 15.02 15.21
N GLY A 41 5.37 13.79 15.00
CA GLY A 41 4.49 13.39 13.91
C GLY A 41 3.19 12.83 14.47
N MET A 42 2.17 12.78 13.64
CA MET A 42 0.87 12.20 14.02
C MET A 42 0.15 11.61 12.81
N GLY A 43 -0.69 10.64 13.09
CA GLY A 43 -1.58 10.01 12.14
C GLY A 43 -2.67 9.24 12.87
N SER A 44 -3.35 8.42 12.13
CA SER A 44 -4.39 7.51 12.64
C SER A 44 -3.95 6.06 12.53
N GLY A 45 -4.65 5.20 13.23
CA GLY A 45 -4.51 3.75 13.12
C GLY A 45 -5.85 3.05 13.28
N THR A 46 -5.89 1.82 12.83
CA THR A 46 -7.06 0.95 12.89
C THR A 46 -6.74 -0.30 13.69
N ILE A 47 -7.40 -0.54 14.80
CA ILE A 47 -7.28 -1.78 15.58
C ILE A 47 -7.86 -2.93 14.75
N ILE A 48 -7.06 -3.93 14.43
CA ILE A 48 -7.45 -5.09 13.59
C ILE A 48 -7.54 -6.40 14.37
N ASP A 49 -7.04 -6.43 15.59
CA ASP A 49 -7.08 -7.61 16.47
C ASP A 49 -7.31 -7.15 17.92
N PRO A 50 -8.24 -7.80 18.66
CA PRO A 50 -8.50 -7.48 20.08
C PRO A 50 -7.27 -7.59 20.98
N LYS A 51 -6.21 -8.28 20.54
CA LYS A 51 -4.93 -8.41 21.25
C LYS A 51 -4.02 -7.18 21.08
N GLY A 52 -4.47 -6.13 20.41
CA GLY A 52 -3.75 -4.87 20.30
C GLY A 52 -2.84 -4.72 19.08
N TYR A 53 -3.13 -5.38 17.97
CA TYR A 53 -2.51 -5.10 16.69
C TYR A 53 -3.28 -3.97 15.98
N ILE A 54 -2.55 -2.98 15.51
CA ILE A 54 -3.07 -1.75 14.90
C ILE A 54 -2.41 -1.55 13.56
N LEU A 55 -3.21 -1.45 12.50
CA LEU A 55 -2.76 -1.03 11.18
C LEU A 55 -2.59 0.49 11.13
N THR A 56 -1.53 0.93 10.47
CA THR A 56 -1.29 2.33 10.11
C THR A 56 -0.41 2.40 8.87
N ASN A 57 -0.05 3.59 8.42
CA ASN A 57 0.92 3.75 7.34
C ASN A 57 2.36 3.68 7.86
N ASN A 58 3.26 3.21 6.99
CA ASN A 58 4.69 3.19 7.28
C ASN A 58 5.24 4.62 7.47
N HIS A 59 4.85 5.57 6.62
CA HIS A 59 5.29 6.97 6.73
C HIS A 59 4.84 7.64 8.04
N VAL A 60 3.76 7.15 8.69
CA VAL A 60 3.28 7.68 9.99
C VAL A 60 4.25 7.34 11.10
N ILE A 61 4.80 6.11 11.12
CA ILE A 61 5.67 5.65 12.21
C ILE A 61 7.14 5.49 11.82
N GLY A 62 7.48 5.70 10.55
CA GLY A 62 8.84 5.54 10.03
C GLY A 62 9.85 6.43 10.75
N GLY A 63 10.90 5.80 11.31
CA GLY A 63 11.93 6.47 12.09
C GLY A 63 11.49 6.93 13.48
N ALA A 64 10.33 6.50 13.97
CA ALA A 64 9.85 6.82 15.32
C ALA A 64 10.70 6.14 16.40
N GLU A 65 11.15 6.90 17.37
CA GLU A 65 11.80 6.37 18.59
C GLU A 65 10.76 6.02 19.65
N LYS A 66 9.68 6.80 19.71
CA LYS A 66 8.55 6.57 20.61
C LYS A 66 7.25 6.68 19.85
N ILE A 67 6.35 5.75 20.14
CA ILE A 67 5.00 5.71 19.60
C ILE A 67 4.02 5.74 20.77
N ALA A 68 3.12 6.71 20.79
CA ALA A 68 1.99 6.77 21.70
C ALA A 68 0.70 6.55 20.91
N VAL A 69 -0.14 5.65 21.40
CA VAL A 69 -1.44 5.31 20.83
C VAL A 69 -2.52 5.82 21.76
N THR A 70 -3.36 6.76 21.28
CA THR A 70 -4.51 7.25 22.04
C THR A 70 -5.78 6.58 21.52
N LEU A 71 -6.45 5.84 22.39
CA LEU A 71 -7.71 5.15 22.10
C LEU A 71 -8.89 6.15 22.05
N TRP A 72 -10.05 5.68 21.56
CA TRP A 72 -11.29 6.47 21.46
C TRP A 72 -11.78 7.06 22.79
N ASN A 73 -11.42 6.41 23.92
CA ASN A 73 -11.80 6.84 25.27
C ASN A 73 -10.77 7.78 25.94
N GLY A 74 -9.75 8.21 25.19
CA GLY A 74 -8.68 9.08 25.66
C GLY A 74 -7.54 8.37 26.39
N GLU A 75 -7.59 7.05 26.56
CA GLU A 75 -6.52 6.28 27.16
C GLU A 75 -5.30 6.25 26.26
N ILE A 76 -4.12 6.50 26.81
CA ILE A 76 -2.85 6.53 26.07
C ILE A 76 -2.05 5.27 26.41
N LEU A 77 -1.62 4.57 25.40
CA LEU A 77 -0.81 3.35 25.49
C LEU A 77 0.53 3.55 24.78
N GLU A 78 1.56 2.90 25.27
CA GLU A 78 2.83 2.80 24.54
C GLU A 78 2.66 1.81 23.38
N GLY A 79 3.00 2.24 22.16
CA GLY A 79 3.03 1.42 20.96
C GLY A 79 4.46 0.97 20.64
N ARG A 80 4.58 -0.25 20.10
CA ARG A 80 5.85 -0.77 19.56
C ARG A 80 5.63 -1.18 18.11
N PRO A 81 6.56 -0.89 17.17
CA PRO A 81 6.49 -1.41 15.83
C PRO A 81 6.52 -2.95 15.87
N ALA A 82 5.48 -3.61 15.38
CA ALA A 82 5.50 -5.05 15.14
C ALA A 82 6.23 -5.37 13.81
N GLY A 83 6.16 -4.46 12.84
CA GLY A 83 6.89 -4.53 11.58
C GLY A 83 6.37 -3.52 10.56
N LEU A 84 7.11 -3.41 9.46
CA LEU A 84 6.91 -2.46 8.38
C LEU A 84 6.80 -3.21 7.04
N CYS A 85 5.94 -2.71 6.16
CA CYS A 85 5.80 -3.11 4.77
C CYS A 85 5.92 -1.85 3.91
N THR A 86 7.16 -1.46 3.62
CA THR A 86 7.50 -0.21 2.92
C THR A 86 6.91 -0.16 1.52
N VAL A 87 6.84 -1.31 0.85
CA VAL A 87 6.30 -1.45 -0.52
C VAL A 87 4.85 -0.96 -0.65
N HIS A 88 4.05 -1.15 0.38
CA HIS A 88 2.64 -0.75 0.40
C HIS A 88 2.36 0.36 1.40
N ASP A 89 3.40 1.02 1.90
CA ASP A 89 3.26 2.05 2.94
C ASP A 89 2.40 1.60 4.14
N ILE A 90 2.55 0.32 4.56
CA ILE A 90 1.83 -0.28 5.70
C ILE A 90 2.78 -0.50 6.87
N ALA A 91 2.27 -0.28 8.07
CA ALA A 91 2.92 -0.66 9.31
C ALA A 91 1.92 -1.31 10.28
N VAL A 92 2.43 -2.15 11.14
CA VAL A 92 1.67 -2.71 12.26
C VAL A 92 2.31 -2.26 13.56
N VAL A 93 1.50 -1.64 14.41
CA VAL A 93 1.87 -1.26 15.78
C VAL A 93 1.22 -2.25 16.74
N LYS A 94 1.95 -2.66 17.78
CA LYS A 94 1.44 -3.50 18.86
C LYS A 94 1.39 -2.68 20.16
N VAL A 95 0.25 -2.77 20.86
CA VAL A 95 0.07 -2.24 22.21
C VAL A 95 -0.22 -3.37 23.17
N ASP A 96 0.22 -3.24 24.43
CA ASP A 96 0.04 -4.26 25.47
C ASP A 96 -1.33 -4.06 26.16
N LYS A 97 -2.39 -4.30 25.40
CA LYS A 97 -3.78 -4.29 25.87
C LYS A 97 -4.61 -5.31 25.11
N GLU A 98 -5.47 -6.01 25.83
CA GLU A 98 -6.39 -6.99 25.28
C GLU A 98 -7.84 -6.48 25.29
N LYS A 99 -8.71 -7.20 24.60
CA LYS A 99 -10.16 -6.92 24.48
C LYS A 99 -10.44 -5.54 23.87
N LEU A 100 -9.54 -5.08 22.98
CA LEU A 100 -9.77 -3.88 22.23
C LEU A 100 -10.85 -4.07 21.15
N PRO A 101 -11.65 -3.03 20.84
CA PRO A 101 -12.62 -3.09 19.75
C PRO A 101 -11.88 -3.13 18.41
N ALA A 102 -11.85 -4.29 17.78
CA ALA A 102 -11.25 -4.46 16.45
C ALA A 102 -12.27 -4.18 15.36
N ALA A 103 -11.82 -3.52 14.28
CA ALA A 103 -12.61 -3.32 13.07
C ALA A 103 -12.69 -4.63 12.27
N GLU A 104 -13.83 -4.83 11.61
CA GLU A 104 -13.99 -5.89 10.63
C GLU A 104 -13.33 -5.48 9.32
N LEU A 105 -12.44 -6.33 8.78
CA LEU A 105 -11.78 -6.10 7.50
C LEU A 105 -12.63 -6.69 6.37
N GLY A 106 -12.94 -5.86 5.38
CA GLY A 106 -13.72 -6.23 4.20
C GLY A 106 -12.86 -6.87 3.10
N ASP A 107 -13.34 -6.74 1.88
CA ASP A 107 -12.65 -7.16 0.66
C ASP A 107 -12.55 -5.96 -0.28
N SER A 108 -11.33 -5.61 -0.69
CA SER A 108 -11.10 -4.49 -1.60
C SER A 108 -11.24 -4.87 -3.07
N ASP A 109 -11.27 -6.16 -3.41
CA ASP A 109 -11.45 -6.61 -4.78
C ASP A 109 -12.91 -6.46 -5.24
N ASP A 110 -13.84 -6.41 -4.27
CA ASP A 110 -15.27 -6.16 -4.51
C ASP A 110 -15.62 -4.67 -4.67
N LEU A 111 -14.64 -3.76 -4.54
CA LEU A 111 -14.88 -2.33 -4.63
C LEU A 111 -15.34 -1.90 -6.02
N ARG A 112 -16.39 -1.09 -6.04
CA ARG A 112 -16.98 -0.55 -7.28
C ARG A 112 -16.94 0.98 -7.26
N VAL A 113 -16.61 1.57 -8.40
CA VAL A 113 -16.69 3.02 -8.60
C VAL A 113 -18.12 3.51 -8.34
N GLY A 114 -18.25 4.61 -7.58
CA GLY A 114 -19.52 5.14 -7.08
C GLY A 114 -20.01 4.54 -5.76
N GLN A 115 -19.37 3.49 -5.23
CA GLN A 115 -19.69 2.92 -3.93
C GLN A 115 -19.41 3.91 -2.81
N ARG A 116 -20.39 4.13 -1.92
CA ARG A 116 -20.26 5.06 -0.79
C ARG A 116 -19.27 4.53 0.24
N VAL A 117 -18.40 5.41 0.70
CA VAL A 117 -17.39 5.14 1.72
C VAL A 117 -17.26 6.30 2.72
N TYR A 118 -16.76 5.97 3.92
CA TYR A 118 -16.48 6.92 4.98
C TYR A 118 -15.02 6.79 5.41
N ALA A 119 -14.28 7.88 5.37
CA ALA A 119 -12.93 7.94 5.93
C ALA A 119 -13.04 8.36 7.40
N ILE A 120 -12.40 7.60 8.29
CA ILE A 120 -12.40 7.83 9.72
C ILE A 120 -10.96 8.05 10.17
N GLY A 121 -10.67 9.20 10.77
CA GLY A 121 -9.36 9.53 11.32
C GLY A 121 -9.47 10.11 12.71
N ASN A 122 -8.39 9.99 13.47
CA ASN A 122 -8.30 10.62 14.80
C ASN A 122 -7.10 11.60 14.83
N PRO A 123 -7.14 12.67 13.99
CA PRO A 123 -6.10 13.68 14.02
C PRO A 123 -6.08 14.35 15.39
N PHE A 124 -4.90 14.54 15.95
CA PHE A 124 -4.67 15.26 17.21
C PHE A 124 -5.19 14.58 18.48
N GLY A 125 -5.83 13.40 18.42
CA GLY A 125 -6.42 12.76 19.60
C GLY A 125 -7.41 13.67 20.34
N LEU A 126 -8.21 14.43 19.58
CA LEU A 126 -9.12 15.42 20.13
C LEU A 126 -10.20 14.78 21.01
N THR A 127 -10.57 15.48 22.08
CA THR A 127 -11.74 15.14 22.89
C THR A 127 -13.00 15.24 22.01
N GLY A 128 -13.81 14.17 21.97
CA GLY A 128 -15.01 14.11 21.13
C GLY A 128 -14.97 12.97 20.11
N GLY A 129 -13.84 12.26 20.01
CA GLY A 129 -13.71 11.09 19.15
C GLY A 129 -13.14 11.38 17.75
N PRO A 130 -13.07 10.34 16.92
CA PRO A 130 -12.55 10.43 15.55
C PRO A 130 -13.39 11.33 14.64
N THR A 131 -12.73 11.94 13.66
CA THR A 131 -13.37 12.69 12.58
C THR A 131 -13.85 11.73 11.49
N VAL A 132 -15.06 11.93 11.00
CA VAL A 132 -15.64 11.17 9.90
C VAL A 132 -15.88 12.08 8.71
N THR A 133 -15.41 11.66 7.52
CA THR A 133 -15.74 12.31 6.25
C THR A 133 -16.41 11.29 5.33
N SER A 134 -17.30 11.72 4.43
CA SER A 134 -18.04 10.86 3.52
C SER A 134 -17.72 11.17 2.06
N GLY A 135 -17.73 10.14 1.24
CA GLY A 135 -17.53 10.24 -0.20
C GLY A 135 -17.86 8.93 -0.90
N VAL A 136 -17.28 8.75 -2.08
CA VAL A 136 -17.42 7.53 -2.88
C VAL A 136 -16.05 7.01 -3.30
N VAL A 137 -16.00 5.76 -3.73
CA VAL A 137 -14.87 5.23 -4.50
C VAL A 137 -14.89 5.91 -5.87
N SER A 138 -13.95 6.80 -6.13
CA SER A 138 -13.85 7.55 -7.38
C SER A 138 -13.17 6.74 -8.49
N ALA A 139 -12.19 5.91 -8.12
CA ALA A 139 -11.50 4.97 -9.01
C ALA A 139 -10.82 3.86 -8.19
N VAL A 140 -10.45 2.79 -8.87
CA VAL A 140 -9.64 1.68 -8.32
C VAL A 140 -8.39 1.49 -9.19
N LYS A 141 -7.38 0.80 -8.63
CA LYS A 141 -6.12 0.46 -9.33
C LYS A 141 -5.37 1.68 -9.85
N ARG A 142 -5.36 2.76 -9.06
CA ARG A 142 -4.58 3.96 -9.39
C ARG A 142 -3.12 3.77 -8.98
N THR A 143 -2.23 4.34 -9.78
CA THR A 143 -0.81 4.48 -9.45
C THR A 143 -0.50 5.94 -9.25
N ILE A 144 0.23 6.27 -8.19
CA ILE A 144 0.77 7.61 -7.94
C ILE A 144 2.28 7.48 -7.93
N GLU A 145 2.91 8.33 -8.70
CA GLU A 145 4.36 8.47 -8.75
C GLU A 145 4.75 9.83 -8.15
N SER A 146 5.67 9.81 -7.22
CA SER A 146 6.34 10.98 -6.66
C SER A 146 7.85 10.86 -6.89
N GLU A 147 8.61 11.92 -6.60
CA GLU A 147 10.06 11.93 -6.82
C GLU A 147 10.81 10.75 -6.15
N ASN A 148 10.27 10.20 -5.05
CA ASN A 148 10.95 9.18 -4.25
C ASN A 148 10.13 7.90 -4.01
N GLU A 149 8.86 7.88 -4.38
CA GLU A 149 7.95 6.77 -4.08
C GLU A 149 6.96 6.54 -5.22
N MET A 150 6.71 5.29 -5.52
CA MET A 150 5.63 4.85 -6.40
C MET A 150 4.67 3.97 -5.59
N LEU A 151 3.43 4.43 -5.43
CA LEU A 151 2.36 3.66 -4.81
C LEU A 151 1.40 3.17 -5.88
N GLU A 152 1.26 1.86 -5.99
CA GLU A 152 0.45 1.18 -6.99
C GLU A 152 -0.84 0.62 -6.40
N ASN A 153 -1.81 0.35 -7.28
CA ASN A 153 -3.07 -0.32 -6.93
C ASN A 153 -3.90 0.43 -5.89
N LEU A 154 -3.87 1.76 -5.87
CA LEU A 154 -4.59 2.55 -4.88
C LEU A 154 -6.07 2.68 -5.22
N VAL A 155 -6.89 2.84 -4.19
CA VAL A 155 -8.28 3.29 -4.25
C VAL A 155 -8.30 4.81 -4.21
N GLN A 156 -8.95 5.45 -5.19
CA GLN A 156 -9.19 6.89 -5.18
C GLN A 156 -10.56 7.18 -4.58
N THR A 157 -10.67 8.22 -3.76
CA THR A 157 -11.93 8.67 -3.14
C THR A 157 -12.02 10.19 -3.12
N ASP A 158 -13.23 10.72 -3.14
CA ASP A 158 -13.54 12.14 -2.89
C ASP A 158 -13.91 12.42 -1.41
N ALA A 159 -13.97 11.39 -0.58
CA ALA A 159 -14.00 11.58 0.87
C ALA A 159 -12.78 12.44 1.29
N ALA A 160 -13.00 13.48 2.08
CA ALA A 160 -11.94 14.40 2.45
C ALA A 160 -10.84 13.68 3.26
N ILE A 161 -9.68 13.48 2.66
CA ILE A 161 -8.46 13.00 3.30
C ILE A 161 -7.59 14.21 3.62
N ASN A 162 -7.19 14.33 4.86
CA ASN A 162 -6.37 15.44 5.37
C ASN A 162 -5.22 14.90 6.22
N PRO A 163 -4.17 15.69 6.48
CA PRO A 163 -3.13 15.32 7.44
C PRO A 163 -3.72 14.88 8.77
N GLY A 164 -3.36 13.67 9.22
CA GLY A 164 -3.90 13.04 10.43
C GLY A 164 -4.93 11.92 10.16
N ASN A 165 -5.57 11.86 8.99
CA ASN A 165 -6.39 10.70 8.60
C ASN A 165 -5.54 9.52 8.08
N SER A 166 -4.28 9.77 7.67
CA SER A 166 -3.36 8.71 7.20
C SER A 166 -3.28 7.57 8.21
N GLY A 167 -3.45 6.32 7.75
CA GLY A 167 -3.53 5.12 8.57
C GLY A 167 -4.91 4.84 9.17
N GLY A 168 -5.85 5.76 9.06
CA GLY A 168 -7.26 5.55 9.40
C GLY A 168 -8.01 4.76 8.32
N PRO A 169 -9.11 4.07 8.69
CA PRO A 169 -9.86 3.24 7.76
C PRO A 169 -10.74 4.05 6.81
N LEU A 170 -10.88 3.52 5.59
CA LEU A 170 -11.98 3.80 4.69
C LEU A 170 -12.99 2.66 4.84
N VAL A 171 -14.22 2.96 5.25
CA VAL A 171 -15.24 1.94 5.55
C VAL A 171 -16.42 2.03 4.61
N ASN A 172 -17.03 0.88 4.31
CA ASN A 172 -18.23 0.79 3.50
C ASN A 172 -19.51 0.90 4.37
N LEU A 173 -20.68 0.81 3.74
CA LEU A 173 -21.97 0.89 4.43
C LEU A 173 -22.28 -0.31 5.36
N GLU A 174 -21.48 -1.37 5.29
CA GLU A 174 -21.57 -2.52 6.20
C GLU A 174 -20.65 -2.34 7.43
N GLY A 175 -19.89 -1.24 7.51
CA GLY A 175 -18.91 -0.99 8.57
C GLY A 175 -17.61 -1.78 8.42
N LYS A 176 -17.37 -2.38 7.27
CA LYS A 176 -16.12 -3.10 6.97
C LYS A 176 -15.08 -2.15 6.42
N VAL A 177 -13.85 -2.30 6.88
CA VAL A 177 -12.69 -1.57 6.36
C VAL A 177 -12.35 -2.10 4.98
N VAL A 178 -12.39 -1.25 3.96
CA VAL A 178 -12.11 -1.60 2.55
C VAL A 178 -10.80 -1.01 2.03
N ALA A 179 -10.27 0.01 2.71
CA ALA A 179 -8.95 0.56 2.42
C ALA A 179 -8.41 1.32 3.65
N LEU A 180 -7.11 1.68 3.63
CA LEU A 180 -6.47 2.59 4.58
C LEU A 180 -6.14 3.92 3.88
N SER A 181 -6.58 5.03 4.46
CA SER A 181 -6.22 6.37 3.97
C SER A 181 -4.70 6.56 4.00
N THR A 182 -4.10 7.07 2.92
CA THR A 182 -2.63 7.25 2.88
C THR A 182 -2.19 8.60 2.37
N ALA A 183 -2.59 9.01 1.19
CA ALA A 183 -2.01 10.17 0.51
C ALA A 183 -3.07 11.09 -0.08
N ILE A 184 -2.65 12.31 -0.31
CA ILE A 184 -3.36 13.32 -1.11
C ILE A 184 -2.42 13.86 -2.19
N ILE A 185 -2.96 14.29 -3.31
CA ILE A 185 -2.21 15.11 -4.26
C ILE A 185 -2.28 16.56 -3.73
N PRO A 186 -1.14 17.19 -3.42
CA PRO A 186 -1.13 18.59 -3.00
C PRO A 186 -1.88 19.47 -4.02
N PHE A 187 -2.70 20.39 -3.52
CA PHE A 187 -3.50 21.31 -4.32
C PHE A 187 -4.65 20.73 -5.15
N ALA A 188 -4.90 19.41 -5.09
CA ALA A 188 -6.03 18.75 -5.75
C ALA A 188 -7.13 18.42 -4.73
N GLN A 189 -8.14 19.30 -4.63
CA GLN A 189 -9.29 19.07 -3.74
C GLN A 189 -10.17 17.93 -4.27
N GLY A 190 -10.67 17.06 -3.37
CA GLY A 190 -11.54 15.94 -3.73
C GLY A 190 -10.81 14.77 -4.39
N ILE A 191 -9.47 14.71 -4.28
CA ILE A 191 -8.67 13.59 -4.75
C ILE A 191 -7.85 13.05 -3.59
N GLY A 192 -8.40 12.07 -2.90
CA GLY A 192 -7.73 11.30 -1.86
C GLY A 192 -7.39 9.89 -2.34
N PHE A 193 -6.37 9.29 -1.75
CA PHE A 193 -5.96 7.92 -2.04
C PHE A 193 -5.91 7.08 -0.78
N ALA A 194 -6.20 5.80 -0.96
CA ALA A 194 -6.19 4.82 0.11
C ALA A 194 -5.60 3.49 -0.39
N ILE A 195 -4.89 2.79 0.49
CA ILE A 195 -4.31 1.48 0.22
C ILE A 195 -5.41 0.43 0.35
N PRO A 196 -5.62 -0.45 -0.65
CA PRO A 196 -6.61 -1.51 -0.58
C PRO A 196 -6.43 -2.39 0.65
N ILE A 197 -7.53 -2.78 1.29
CA ILE A 197 -7.44 -3.56 2.54
C ILE A 197 -6.82 -4.95 2.32
N ASN A 198 -6.94 -5.54 1.13
CA ASN A 198 -6.34 -6.84 0.85
C ASN A 198 -4.81 -6.76 0.89
N SER A 199 -4.18 -5.72 0.32
CA SER A 199 -2.74 -5.47 0.45
C SER A 199 -2.33 -5.27 1.91
N ALA A 200 -3.14 -4.54 2.69
CA ALA A 200 -2.87 -4.33 4.11
C ALA A 200 -3.00 -5.62 4.93
N LYS A 201 -3.97 -6.49 4.62
CA LYS A 201 -4.12 -7.82 5.25
C LYS A 201 -2.91 -8.71 4.99
N GLU A 202 -2.41 -8.74 3.76
CA GLU A 202 -1.24 -9.54 3.39
C GLU A 202 0.00 -9.09 4.17
N CYS A 203 0.28 -7.79 4.17
CA CYS A 203 1.37 -7.22 4.96
C CYS A 203 1.23 -7.55 6.44
N ALA A 204 0.04 -7.30 7.03
CA ALA A 204 -0.20 -7.54 8.45
C ALA A 204 -0.04 -9.01 8.83
N ALA A 205 -0.54 -9.93 8.00
CA ALA A 205 -0.45 -11.36 8.25
C ALA A 205 1.01 -11.85 8.33
N GLU A 206 1.90 -11.36 7.47
CA GLU A 206 3.31 -11.72 7.51
C GLU A 206 4.04 -11.04 8.69
N ILE A 207 3.73 -9.77 8.96
CA ILE A 207 4.30 -9.02 10.10
C ILE A 207 3.94 -9.68 11.43
N ILE A 208 2.68 -10.06 11.64
CA ILE A 208 2.20 -10.70 12.88
C ILE A 208 2.88 -12.07 13.08
N LYS A 209 3.23 -12.78 12.01
CA LYS A 209 4.03 -14.02 12.06
C LYS A 209 5.52 -13.78 12.34
N GLY A 210 5.96 -12.52 12.53
CA GLY A 210 7.36 -12.17 12.72
C GLY A 210 8.21 -12.23 11.44
N LYS A 211 7.57 -12.23 10.29
CA LYS A 211 8.25 -12.21 9.00
C LYS A 211 8.29 -10.80 8.42
N VAL A 212 9.32 -10.54 7.62
CA VAL A 212 9.39 -9.30 6.82
C VAL A 212 8.61 -9.55 5.53
N TYR A 213 7.63 -8.70 5.25
CA TYR A 213 6.98 -8.71 3.94
C TYR A 213 8.03 -8.34 2.88
N ALA A 214 8.21 -9.20 1.92
CA ALA A 214 9.20 -9.01 0.86
C ALA A 214 8.52 -9.16 -0.49
N ARG A 215 8.60 -8.11 -1.32
CA ARG A 215 8.09 -8.13 -2.68
C ARG A 215 9.05 -8.94 -3.56
N PRO A 216 8.56 -9.94 -4.31
CA PRO A 216 9.39 -10.61 -5.29
C PRO A 216 9.82 -9.63 -6.38
N TRP A 217 11.06 -9.75 -6.83
CA TRP A 217 11.70 -8.81 -7.73
C TRP A 217 12.53 -9.54 -8.78
N LEU A 218 12.44 -9.04 -10.01
CA LEU A 218 13.22 -9.55 -11.15
C LEU A 218 14.45 -8.67 -11.42
N GLY A 219 14.35 -7.38 -11.19
CA GLY A 219 15.48 -6.43 -11.34
C GLY A 219 15.62 -5.82 -12.71
N ILE A 220 14.52 -5.55 -13.40
CA ILE A 220 14.52 -4.86 -14.68
C ILE A 220 13.77 -3.53 -14.61
N ILE A 221 14.13 -2.61 -15.51
CA ILE A 221 13.30 -1.48 -15.92
C ILE A 221 12.92 -1.75 -17.38
N GLY A 222 11.64 -1.65 -17.72
CA GLY A 222 11.14 -1.97 -19.05
C GLY A 222 10.04 -1.05 -19.51
N LEU A 223 9.79 -1.08 -20.82
CA LEU A 223 8.70 -0.36 -21.49
C LEU A 223 7.78 -1.36 -22.19
N SER A 224 6.48 -1.13 -22.13
CA SER A 224 5.53 -1.88 -22.96
C SER A 224 5.78 -1.56 -24.43
N ILE A 225 5.86 -2.60 -25.25
CA ILE A 225 5.97 -2.44 -26.70
C ILE A 225 4.58 -2.14 -27.24
N THR A 226 4.46 -1.06 -27.99
CA THR A 226 3.29 -0.72 -28.83
C THR A 226 3.67 -0.92 -30.29
N GLU A 227 2.66 -1.05 -31.16
CA GLU A 227 2.91 -1.14 -32.61
C GLU A 227 3.75 0.03 -33.14
N GLU A 228 3.58 1.23 -32.58
CA GLU A 228 4.36 2.43 -32.94
C GLU A 228 5.83 2.28 -32.55
N ILE A 229 6.11 1.81 -31.30
CA ILE A 229 7.45 1.56 -30.79
C ILE A 229 8.12 0.43 -31.59
N ALA A 230 7.38 -0.66 -31.85
CA ALA A 230 7.90 -1.80 -32.62
C ALA A 230 8.36 -1.36 -34.03
N ARG A 231 7.54 -0.58 -34.73
CA ARG A 231 7.86 -0.06 -36.08
C ARG A 231 9.01 0.95 -36.04
N TYR A 232 9.01 1.87 -35.05
CA TYR A 232 9.99 2.93 -34.99
C TYR A 232 11.42 2.38 -34.74
N TYR A 233 11.52 1.38 -33.88
CA TYR A 233 12.82 0.77 -33.51
C TYR A 233 13.11 -0.54 -34.24
N ASP A 234 12.31 -0.94 -35.25
CA ASP A 234 12.45 -2.20 -36.00
C ASP A 234 12.59 -3.40 -35.06
N LEU A 235 11.70 -3.47 -34.05
CA LEU A 235 11.77 -4.52 -33.03
C LEU A 235 11.25 -5.86 -33.59
N PRO A 236 11.83 -7.00 -33.13
CA PRO A 236 11.44 -8.34 -33.58
C PRO A 236 10.13 -8.85 -32.98
N ALA A 237 9.41 -8.03 -32.21
CA ALA A 237 8.13 -8.34 -31.62
C ALA A 237 7.22 -7.11 -31.57
N GLU A 238 5.91 -7.30 -31.76
CA GLU A 238 4.88 -6.23 -31.76
C GLU A 238 4.27 -6.02 -30.37
N SER A 239 4.56 -6.88 -29.40
CA SER A 239 4.11 -6.80 -28.01
C SER A 239 5.15 -7.39 -27.07
N GLY A 240 5.03 -7.07 -25.77
CA GLY A 240 5.97 -7.52 -24.75
C GLY A 240 6.55 -6.37 -23.95
N VAL A 241 7.57 -6.67 -23.16
CA VAL A 241 8.31 -5.68 -22.35
C VAL A 241 9.74 -5.57 -22.87
N LEU A 242 10.06 -4.44 -23.47
CA LEU A 242 11.43 -4.11 -23.85
C LEU A 242 12.22 -3.75 -22.59
N VAL A 243 13.23 -4.53 -22.26
CA VAL A 243 14.13 -4.25 -21.15
C VAL A 243 15.04 -3.07 -21.50
N THR A 244 14.91 -1.97 -20.77
CA THR A 244 15.71 -0.77 -21.00
C THR A 244 16.91 -0.68 -20.07
N ARG A 245 16.80 -1.26 -18.86
CA ARG A 245 17.88 -1.31 -17.86
C ARG A 245 17.76 -2.55 -16.99
N ILE A 246 18.89 -3.06 -16.56
CA ILE A 246 19.01 -4.12 -15.55
C ILE A 246 19.65 -3.52 -14.29
N ALA A 247 19.14 -3.89 -13.13
CA ALA A 247 19.77 -3.55 -11.87
C ALA A 247 20.94 -4.52 -11.61
N GLU A 248 22.10 -3.98 -11.32
CA GLU A 248 23.32 -4.77 -11.03
C GLU A 248 23.10 -5.71 -9.83
N GLY A 249 23.51 -6.96 -9.95
CA GLY A 249 23.31 -8.01 -8.93
C GLY A 249 21.86 -8.44 -8.76
N SER A 250 20.98 -8.14 -9.72
CA SER A 250 19.59 -8.59 -9.70
C SER A 250 19.43 -10.01 -10.26
N PRO A 251 18.30 -10.68 -9.98
CA PRO A 251 18.00 -11.99 -10.57
C PRO A 251 18.07 -12.02 -12.11
N ALA A 252 17.66 -10.94 -12.78
CA ALA A 252 17.76 -10.82 -14.23
C ALA A 252 19.22 -10.71 -14.70
N ASP A 253 20.05 -9.97 -13.95
CA ASP A 253 21.49 -9.83 -14.21
C ASP A 253 22.21 -11.16 -14.03
N ASP A 254 21.95 -11.87 -12.94
CA ASP A 254 22.55 -13.15 -12.59
C ASP A 254 22.37 -14.23 -13.69
N VAL A 255 21.22 -14.20 -14.38
CA VAL A 255 20.93 -15.17 -15.46
C VAL A 255 21.31 -14.64 -16.83
N GLY A 256 21.79 -13.40 -16.96
CA GLY A 256 22.26 -12.82 -18.21
C GLY A 256 21.15 -12.28 -19.12
N ILE A 257 20.03 -11.83 -18.56
CA ILE A 257 19.09 -10.94 -19.27
C ILE A 257 19.78 -9.57 -19.41
N VAL A 258 19.63 -8.92 -20.55
CA VAL A 258 20.34 -7.66 -20.85
C VAL A 258 19.38 -6.61 -21.42
N ALA A 259 19.80 -5.35 -21.39
CA ALA A 259 19.07 -4.28 -22.06
C ALA A 259 18.95 -4.56 -23.57
N GLY A 260 17.80 -4.31 -24.16
CA GLY A 260 17.45 -4.67 -25.52
C GLY A 260 16.74 -6.01 -25.68
N ASP A 261 16.64 -6.81 -24.63
CA ASP A 261 15.80 -8.00 -24.60
C ASP A 261 14.33 -7.63 -24.56
N ILE A 262 13.48 -8.50 -25.12
CA ILE A 262 12.03 -8.34 -25.05
C ILE A 262 11.48 -9.54 -24.26
N ILE A 263 10.89 -9.29 -23.10
CA ILE A 263 10.20 -10.31 -22.32
C ILE A 263 8.82 -10.54 -22.96
N ALA A 264 8.59 -11.76 -23.46
CA ALA A 264 7.36 -12.13 -24.14
C ALA A 264 6.47 -13.09 -23.33
N ARG A 265 7.07 -13.84 -22.38
CA ARG A 265 6.32 -14.79 -21.54
C ARG A 265 7.01 -14.97 -20.19
N MET A 266 6.21 -15.19 -19.14
CA MET A 266 6.69 -15.64 -17.83
C MET A 266 5.88 -16.86 -17.40
N ASN A 267 6.56 -18.00 -17.19
CA ASN A 267 5.91 -19.31 -17.05
C ASN A 267 4.95 -19.58 -18.24
N ASP A 268 3.65 -19.80 -17.93
CA ASP A 268 2.61 -20.05 -18.93
C ASP A 268 1.83 -18.76 -19.31
N THR A 269 2.19 -17.62 -18.72
CA THR A 269 1.51 -16.34 -18.92
C THR A 269 2.19 -15.55 -20.04
N GLU A 270 1.45 -15.17 -21.08
CA GLU A 270 1.93 -14.24 -22.09
C GLU A 270 2.03 -12.83 -21.49
N ILE A 271 3.14 -12.16 -21.80
CA ILE A 271 3.44 -10.80 -21.35
C ILE A 271 3.31 -9.88 -22.56
N SER A 272 2.23 -9.14 -22.62
CA SER A 272 1.98 -8.17 -23.70
C SER A 272 2.45 -6.75 -23.31
N ARG A 273 2.49 -6.44 -22.02
CA ARG A 273 2.85 -5.12 -21.48
C ARG A 273 3.44 -5.23 -20.09
N ILE A 274 4.02 -4.13 -19.61
CA ILE A 274 4.73 -4.11 -18.32
C ILE A 274 3.81 -4.47 -17.15
N GLU A 275 2.53 -4.10 -17.20
CA GLU A 275 1.56 -4.41 -16.16
C GLU A 275 1.32 -5.92 -16.01
N ASP A 276 1.36 -6.66 -17.11
CA ASP A 276 1.22 -8.12 -17.10
C ASP A 276 2.43 -8.75 -16.39
N LEU A 277 3.64 -8.29 -16.71
CA LEU A 277 4.87 -8.75 -16.09
C LEU A 277 4.90 -8.45 -14.59
N VAL A 278 4.55 -7.22 -14.21
CA VAL A 278 4.49 -6.80 -12.80
C VAL A 278 3.48 -7.67 -12.05
N LYS A 279 2.29 -7.87 -12.59
CA LYS A 279 1.26 -8.72 -12.00
C LYS A 279 1.75 -10.16 -11.82
N GLU A 280 2.41 -10.72 -12.84
CA GLU A 280 2.92 -12.10 -12.79
C GLU A 280 4.03 -12.25 -11.75
N ILE A 281 4.94 -11.27 -11.63
CA ILE A 281 5.95 -11.25 -10.57
C ILE A 281 5.29 -11.16 -9.19
N HIS A 282 4.30 -10.28 -9.00
CA HIS A 282 3.64 -10.09 -7.71
C HIS A 282 2.86 -11.31 -7.23
N ASN A 283 2.37 -12.14 -8.14
CA ASN A 283 1.70 -13.41 -7.81
C ASN A 283 2.67 -14.50 -7.34
N ARG A 284 3.97 -14.24 -7.32
CA ARG A 284 5.01 -15.19 -6.95
C ARG A 284 5.56 -14.91 -5.54
N LYS A 285 6.41 -15.80 -5.07
CA LYS A 285 7.12 -15.66 -3.78
C LYS A 285 8.58 -15.34 -4.00
N VAL A 286 9.19 -14.65 -3.05
CA VAL A 286 10.65 -14.50 -3.00
C VAL A 286 11.30 -15.89 -2.92
N GLY A 287 12.30 -16.13 -3.77
CA GLY A 287 12.96 -17.44 -3.94
C GLY A 287 12.27 -18.38 -4.91
N GLU A 288 11.07 -18.04 -5.41
CA GLU A 288 10.38 -18.85 -6.41
C GLU A 288 11.11 -18.74 -7.76
N LYS A 289 11.31 -19.91 -8.39
CA LYS A 289 11.88 -19.98 -9.73
C LYS A 289 10.80 -19.79 -10.78
N VAL A 290 11.06 -18.89 -11.70
CA VAL A 290 10.17 -18.59 -12.83
C VAL A 290 10.93 -18.79 -14.13
N ARG A 291 10.22 -19.24 -15.17
CA ARG A 291 10.76 -19.35 -16.52
C ARG A 291 10.40 -18.10 -17.30
N VAL A 292 11.39 -17.38 -17.80
CA VAL A 292 11.20 -16.16 -18.59
C VAL A 292 11.60 -16.44 -20.04
N LEU A 293 10.67 -16.22 -20.96
CA LEU A 293 10.94 -16.23 -22.41
C LEU A 293 11.32 -14.83 -22.84
N VAL A 294 12.48 -14.72 -23.42
CA VAL A 294 13.06 -13.48 -23.93
C VAL A 294 13.30 -13.61 -25.43
N ILE A 295 12.93 -12.58 -26.20
CA ILE A 295 13.31 -12.43 -27.61
C ILE A 295 14.53 -11.51 -27.67
N ARG A 296 15.66 -12.06 -28.13
CA ARG A 296 16.93 -11.36 -28.32
C ARG A 296 17.38 -11.49 -29.77
N ARG A 297 17.43 -10.35 -30.49
CA ARG A 297 17.80 -10.32 -31.93
C ARG A 297 16.96 -11.29 -32.77
N GLY A 298 15.66 -11.35 -32.52
CA GLY A 298 14.71 -12.21 -33.23
C GLY A 298 14.77 -13.71 -32.88
N LYS A 299 15.53 -14.10 -31.84
CA LYS A 299 15.62 -15.50 -31.36
C LYS A 299 15.06 -15.61 -29.96
N GLU A 300 14.38 -16.72 -29.70
CA GLU A 300 13.85 -17.06 -28.39
C GLU A 300 14.95 -17.60 -27.46
N HIS A 301 15.01 -17.11 -26.24
CA HIS A 301 15.86 -17.58 -25.17
C HIS A 301 15.01 -17.81 -23.92
N TYR A 302 15.26 -18.91 -23.21
CA TYR A 302 14.58 -19.23 -21.97
C TYR A 302 15.56 -19.12 -20.80
N PHE A 303 15.15 -18.36 -19.79
CA PHE A 303 15.91 -18.20 -18.55
C PHE A 303 15.10 -18.75 -17.38
N GLU A 304 15.73 -19.52 -16.50
CA GLU A 304 15.17 -19.86 -15.20
C GLU A 304 15.71 -18.88 -14.17
N VAL A 305 14.83 -18.07 -13.60
CA VAL A 305 15.18 -16.97 -12.71
C VAL A 305 14.59 -17.23 -11.34
N ALA A 306 15.41 -17.20 -10.29
CA ALA A 306 14.94 -17.22 -8.92
C ALA A 306 14.66 -15.77 -8.46
N LEU A 307 13.40 -15.41 -8.25
CA LEU A 307 13.03 -14.06 -7.82
C LEU A 307 13.66 -13.74 -6.47
N SER A 308 14.31 -12.59 -6.35
CA SER A 308 14.87 -12.13 -5.08
C SER A 308 13.92 -11.18 -4.35
N ARG A 309 14.30 -10.76 -3.15
CA ARG A 309 13.66 -9.67 -2.46
C ARG A 309 14.04 -8.34 -3.14
N MET A 310 13.07 -7.47 -3.37
CA MET A 310 13.34 -6.09 -3.80
C MET A 310 14.22 -5.40 -2.74
N PRO A 311 15.33 -4.75 -3.14
CA PRO A 311 16.24 -4.06 -2.23
C PRO A 311 15.60 -3.02 -1.32
#